data_8b89a0e1b4ddb37d13b5be01dd961c4b
#
_entry.id   8b89a0e1b4ddb37d13b5be01dd961c4b
#
_cell.length_a   1.000
_cell.length_b   1.000
_cell.length_c   1.000
_cell.angle_alpha   90.00
_cell.angle_beta   90.00
_cell.angle_gamma   90.00
#
_symmetry.space_group_name_H-M   'P 1'
#
loop_
_entity.id
_entity.type
_entity.pdbx_description
1 polymer ?
#
loop_
_entity_poly.entity_id
_entity_poly.type
_entity_poly.pdbx_seq_one_letter_code
_entity_poly.pdbx_strand_id
1 'polypeptide(L)'
;MKNIISILCVVILGMMTASCGFLDESPVTSFSEVSVYSTPEALETSLVGCYNAFYGSAMYQGEMGQFLQYASLLVNWKGKRTDAKFTQALDLTMYSVNDNNRKMFSALYSAVYKCNKLIDGLKGSPVEDAFKVEIEAEARLLRGILYFTLVRLYGDVPLVLTPAKTVADASVPRMHYTEVYRQILDDLSYAEANMR
;
A
#
# COMPACT_ATOMS: atom_id res chain seq x y z
N MET A 1 65.69 4.77 -20.68
CA MET A 1 64.32 5.08 -21.10
C MET A 1 63.35 3.94 -20.86
N LYS A 2 63.61 2.68 -21.23
CA LYS A 2 62.67 1.54 -20.99
C LYS A 2 62.26 1.35 -19.53
N ASN A 3 63.20 1.48 -18.58
CA ASN A 3 62.89 1.28 -17.15
C ASN A 3 62.01 2.40 -16.55
N ILE A 4 62.14 3.64 -17.05
CA ILE A 4 61.32 4.77 -16.60
C ILE A 4 59.86 4.60 -17.07
N ILE A 5 59.69 4.13 -18.27
CA ILE A 5 58.34 3.86 -18.84
C ILE A 5 57.66 2.71 -18.08
N SER A 6 58.41 1.66 -17.69
CA SER A 6 57.88 0.55 -16.90
C SER A 6 57.42 0.99 -15.52
N ILE A 7 58.21 1.85 -14.84
CA ILE A 7 57.88 2.39 -13.52
C ILE A 7 56.62 3.31 -13.62
N LEU A 8 56.52 4.12 -14.67
CA LEU A 8 55.40 5.01 -14.89
C LEU A 8 54.09 4.20 -15.14
N CYS A 9 54.16 3.11 -15.90
CA CYS A 9 53.02 2.22 -16.12
C CYS A 9 52.53 1.54 -14.82
N VAL A 10 53.45 1.11 -13.94
CA VAL A 10 53.08 0.47 -12.66
C VAL A 10 52.41 1.48 -11.73
N VAL A 11 52.90 2.74 -11.69
CA VAL A 11 52.32 3.80 -10.86
C VAL A 11 50.92 4.18 -11.37
N ILE A 12 50.69 4.26 -12.69
CA ILE A 12 49.40 4.56 -13.27
C ILE A 12 48.39 3.39 -13.02
N LEU A 13 48.85 2.13 -13.12
CA LEU A 13 48.03 0.96 -12.81
C LEU A 13 47.65 0.90 -11.32
N GLY A 14 48.54 1.32 -10.41
CA GLY A 14 48.27 1.39 -8.96
C GLY A 14 47.28 2.50 -8.58
N MET A 15 47.19 3.59 -9.36
CA MET A 15 46.20 4.65 -9.11
C MET A 15 44.79 4.30 -9.60
N MET A 16 44.63 3.33 -10.48
CA MET A 16 43.30 2.89 -10.96
C MET A 16 42.57 1.99 -9.96
N THR A 17 43.22 1.43 -8.96
CA THR A 17 42.61 0.57 -7.95
C THR A 17 42.03 1.31 -6.74
N ALA A 18 42.28 2.61 -6.60
CA ALA A 18 41.81 3.42 -5.48
C ALA A 18 40.43 4.08 -5.69
N SER A 19 39.77 3.83 -6.84
CA SER A 19 38.54 4.54 -7.24
C SER A 19 37.24 3.83 -6.87
N CYS A 20 37.23 2.68 -6.17
CA CYS A 20 36.00 1.93 -5.89
C CYS A 20 35.08 2.55 -4.82
N GLY A 21 35.53 3.51 -4.02
CA GLY A 21 34.69 4.14 -2.98
C GLY A 21 34.02 5.45 -3.39
N PHE A 22 34.43 6.04 -4.54
CA PHE A 22 33.91 7.35 -4.97
C PHE A 22 32.49 7.25 -5.63
N LEU A 23 32.05 6.04 -5.99
CA LEU A 23 30.74 5.80 -6.62
C LEU A 23 29.67 5.28 -5.65
N ASP A 24 30.01 5.08 -4.37
CA ASP A 24 29.01 4.80 -3.32
C ASP A 24 28.36 6.12 -2.84
N GLU A 25 27.69 6.81 -3.75
CA GLU A 25 26.76 7.85 -3.37
C GLU A 25 25.51 7.19 -2.78
N SER A 26 25.35 7.28 -1.45
CA SER A 26 24.04 7.12 -0.85
C SER A 26 23.12 8.19 -1.44
N PRO A 27 22.03 7.85 -2.15
CA PRO A 27 21.17 8.83 -2.78
C PRO A 27 20.57 9.74 -1.71
N VAL A 28 20.97 11.01 -1.70
CA VAL A 28 20.53 12.04 -0.74
C VAL A 28 19.02 12.31 -0.84
N THR A 29 18.38 11.82 -1.90
CA THR A 29 16.95 12.02 -2.20
C THR A 29 16.10 10.75 -2.14
N SER A 30 16.68 9.55 -1.95
CA SER A 30 15.89 8.33 -1.71
C SER A 30 15.77 8.12 -0.21
N PHE A 31 14.56 8.20 0.31
CA PHE A 31 14.26 7.69 1.64
C PHE A 31 14.58 6.18 1.64
N SER A 32 15.60 5.77 2.40
CA SER A 32 15.81 4.34 2.64
C SER A 32 14.61 3.80 3.45
N GLU A 33 14.25 2.53 3.28
CA GLU A 33 13.15 1.93 4.08
C GLU A 33 13.38 2.14 5.59
N VAL A 34 14.64 2.18 6.02
CA VAL A 34 15.01 2.44 7.42
C VAL A 34 14.67 3.88 7.85
N SER A 35 14.85 4.88 6.98
CA SER A 35 14.61 6.29 7.34
C SER A 35 13.10 6.62 7.44
N VAL A 36 12.25 5.90 6.69
CA VAL A 36 10.79 6.12 6.66
C VAL A 36 10.11 5.74 7.99
N TYR A 37 10.73 4.90 8.82
CA TYR A 37 10.16 4.43 10.09
C TYR A 37 11.02 4.78 11.30
N SER A 38 12.00 5.71 11.17
CA SER A 38 13.02 5.96 12.18
C SER A 38 12.64 7.03 13.22
N THR A 39 11.63 7.85 12.94
CA THR A 39 11.19 8.92 13.86
C THR A 39 9.68 8.95 14.01
N PRO A 40 9.14 9.52 15.10
CA PRO A 40 7.71 9.68 15.29
C PRO A 40 7.04 10.42 14.11
N GLU A 41 7.62 11.50 13.61
CA GLU A 41 7.10 12.31 12.50
C GLU A 41 7.08 11.51 11.18
N ALA A 42 8.05 10.64 10.97
CA ALA A 42 8.09 9.75 9.81
C ALA A 42 6.99 8.69 9.88
N LEU A 43 6.71 8.14 11.06
CA LEU A 43 5.60 7.22 11.29
C LEU A 43 4.26 7.89 11.08
N GLU A 44 4.04 9.10 11.62
CA GLU A 44 2.83 9.90 11.36
C GLU A 44 2.65 10.19 9.87
N THR A 45 3.73 10.59 9.18
CA THR A 45 3.69 10.83 7.73
C THR A 45 3.28 9.57 6.96
N SER A 46 3.78 8.41 7.37
CA SER A 46 3.42 7.12 6.78
C SER A 46 1.96 6.77 7.04
N LEU A 47 1.46 7.05 8.25
CA LEU A 47 0.06 6.88 8.61
C LEU A 47 -0.86 7.82 7.81
N VAL A 48 -0.49 9.09 7.65
CA VAL A 48 -1.18 10.02 6.75
C VAL A 48 -1.23 9.48 5.33
N GLY A 49 -0.16 8.80 4.86
CA GLY A 49 -0.14 8.10 3.59
C GLY A 49 -1.18 6.98 3.48
N CYS A 50 -1.51 6.30 4.59
CA CYS A 50 -2.59 5.31 4.65
C CYS A 50 -3.96 6.00 4.58
N TYR A 51 -4.19 7.07 5.33
CA TYR A 51 -5.43 7.86 5.25
C TYR A 51 -5.65 8.44 3.85
N ASN A 52 -4.62 9.00 3.23
CA ASN A 52 -4.70 9.57 1.88
C ASN A 52 -5.10 8.53 0.82
N ALA A 53 -4.86 7.23 1.07
CA ALA A 53 -5.31 6.18 0.16
C ALA A 53 -6.84 6.13 0.00
N PHE A 54 -7.61 6.59 1.00
CA PHE A 54 -9.08 6.66 0.93
C PHE A 54 -9.59 7.80 0.03
N TYR A 55 -8.75 8.78 -0.29
CA TYR A 55 -9.11 9.96 -1.09
C TYR A 55 -8.74 9.82 -2.58
N GLY A 56 -8.18 8.71 -3.01
CA GLY A 56 -7.84 8.47 -4.42
C GLY A 56 -9.07 8.50 -5.33
N SER A 57 -8.85 8.84 -6.62
CA SER A 57 -9.93 8.93 -7.63
C SER A 57 -10.73 7.64 -7.83
N ALA A 58 -10.17 6.48 -7.51
CA ALA A 58 -10.86 5.20 -7.55
C ALA A 58 -11.52 4.81 -6.21
N MET A 59 -11.38 5.64 -5.17
CA MET A 59 -11.85 5.39 -3.81
C MET A 59 -13.12 6.21 -3.47
N TYR A 60 -13.37 6.46 -2.18
CA TYR A 60 -14.63 7.04 -1.68
C TYR A 60 -14.99 8.40 -2.26
N GLN A 61 -14.01 9.25 -2.59
CA GLN A 61 -14.26 10.55 -3.24
C GLN A 61 -14.46 10.46 -4.75
N GLY A 62 -14.21 9.33 -5.36
CA GLY A 62 -14.27 9.14 -6.80
C GLY A 62 -15.17 8.01 -7.26
N GLU A 63 -14.62 7.11 -8.05
CA GLU A 63 -15.38 6.06 -8.76
C GLU A 63 -16.14 5.13 -7.81
N MET A 64 -15.56 4.76 -6.65
CA MET A 64 -16.23 3.91 -5.68
C MET A 64 -17.40 4.63 -4.99
N GLY A 65 -17.22 5.90 -4.60
CA GLY A 65 -18.29 6.69 -4.00
C GLY A 65 -19.46 6.85 -4.98
N GLN A 66 -19.19 7.15 -6.25
CA GLN A 66 -20.21 7.20 -7.30
C GLN A 66 -20.88 5.85 -7.51
N PHE A 67 -20.10 4.77 -7.60
CA PHE A 67 -20.64 3.42 -7.74
C PHE A 67 -21.61 3.07 -6.61
N LEU A 68 -21.23 3.31 -5.36
CA LEU A 68 -22.09 3.03 -4.20
C LEU A 68 -23.38 3.86 -4.22
N GLN A 69 -23.33 5.12 -4.67
CA GLN A 69 -24.51 5.96 -4.83
C GLN A 69 -25.47 5.40 -5.90
N TYR A 70 -24.96 4.99 -7.06
CA TYR A 70 -25.79 4.39 -8.11
C TYR A 70 -26.33 3.03 -7.70
N ALA A 71 -25.52 2.17 -7.10
CA ALA A 71 -25.93 0.85 -6.64
C ALA A 71 -26.95 0.91 -5.48
N SER A 72 -27.03 2.03 -4.74
CA SER A 72 -28.04 2.24 -3.70
C SER A 72 -29.44 2.55 -4.27
N LEU A 73 -29.56 2.80 -5.57
CA LEU A 73 -30.78 3.22 -6.27
C LEU A 73 -31.37 4.57 -5.79
N LEU A 74 -30.64 5.29 -4.93
CA LEU A 74 -31.06 6.62 -4.44
C LEU A 74 -30.76 7.74 -5.45
N VAL A 75 -29.87 7.49 -6.40
CA VAL A 75 -29.44 8.44 -7.42
C VAL A 75 -29.64 7.84 -8.80
N ASN A 76 -30.12 8.64 -9.75
CA ASN A 76 -30.30 8.21 -11.13
C ASN A 76 -29.28 8.91 -12.05
N TRP A 77 -28.69 8.15 -12.96
CA TRP A 77 -27.80 8.67 -13.99
C TRP A 77 -28.60 9.30 -15.15
N LYS A 78 -28.43 10.61 -15.36
CA LYS A 78 -29.08 11.33 -16.48
C LYS A 78 -28.26 11.37 -17.78
N GLY A 79 -27.09 10.75 -17.79
CA GLY A 79 -26.23 10.67 -18.98
C GLY A 79 -26.68 9.62 -20.00
N LYS A 80 -25.87 9.42 -21.02
CA LYS A 80 -26.14 8.38 -22.03
C LYS A 80 -26.09 6.99 -21.41
N ARG A 81 -27.15 6.20 -21.56
CA ARG A 81 -27.19 4.80 -21.09
C ARG A 81 -26.20 3.86 -21.78
N THR A 82 -25.42 4.36 -22.73
CA THR A 82 -24.30 3.65 -23.36
C THR A 82 -23.02 3.66 -22.52
N ASP A 83 -22.96 4.44 -21.45
CA ASP A 83 -21.82 4.44 -20.54
C ASP A 83 -21.92 3.28 -19.55
N ALA A 84 -21.29 2.15 -19.91
CA ALA A 84 -21.28 0.93 -19.09
C ALA A 84 -20.78 1.13 -17.66
N LYS A 85 -19.97 2.18 -17.41
CA LYS A 85 -19.43 2.47 -16.08
C LYS A 85 -20.52 2.68 -15.03
N PHE A 86 -21.56 3.42 -15.41
CA PHE A 86 -22.63 3.83 -14.50
C PHE A 86 -23.89 3.00 -14.66
N THR A 87 -24.23 2.60 -15.89
CA THR A 87 -25.43 1.81 -16.14
C THR A 87 -25.37 0.44 -15.49
N GLN A 88 -24.20 -0.22 -15.51
CA GLN A 88 -24.02 -1.51 -14.84
C GLN A 88 -24.18 -1.40 -13.30
N ALA A 89 -23.78 -0.28 -12.70
CA ALA A 89 -24.01 -0.04 -11.27
C ALA A 89 -25.49 0.16 -10.95
N LEU A 90 -26.21 0.95 -11.75
CA LEU A 90 -27.64 1.18 -11.62
C LEU A 90 -28.47 -0.09 -11.82
N ASP A 91 -28.11 -0.88 -12.82
CA ASP A 91 -28.84 -2.10 -13.19
C ASP A 91 -28.39 -3.31 -12.33
N LEU A 92 -27.44 -3.14 -11.40
CA LEU A 92 -26.82 -4.19 -10.57
C LEU A 92 -26.25 -5.35 -11.39
N THR A 93 -25.76 -5.05 -12.60
CA THR A 93 -25.21 -6.01 -13.57
C THR A 93 -23.72 -5.83 -13.79
N MET A 94 -22.97 -5.47 -12.73
CA MET A 94 -21.53 -5.25 -12.80
C MET A 94 -20.77 -6.52 -13.18
N TYR A 95 -20.00 -6.45 -14.26
CA TYR A 95 -19.13 -7.53 -14.71
C TYR A 95 -17.69 -7.34 -14.27
N SER A 96 -16.94 -8.44 -14.16
CA SER A 96 -15.52 -8.44 -13.80
C SER A 96 -14.63 -7.63 -14.75
N VAL A 97 -15.04 -7.51 -16.01
CA VAL A 97 -14.32 -6.73 -17.05
C VAL A 97 -14.61 -5.22 -17.00
N ASN A 98 -15.48 -4.75 -16.11
CA ASN A 98 -15.75 -3.32 -15.95
C ASN A 98 -14.51 -2.61 -15.40
N ASP A 99 -14.05 -1.56 -16.08
CA ASP A 99 -12.84 -0.80 -15.71
C ASP A 99 -12.93 -0.18 -14.31
N ASN A 100 -14.11 0.34 -13.93
CA ASN A 100 -14.29 0.90 -12.59
C ASN A 100 -14.15 -0.19 -11.52
N ASN A 101 -14.74 -1.37 -11.75
CA ASN A 101 -14.60 -2.51 -10.85
C ASN A 101 -13.13 -2.88 -10.65
N ARG A 102 -12.36 -2.99 -11.74
CA ARG A 102 -10.92 -3.29 -11.69
C ARG A 102 -10.13 -2.21 -10.95
N LYS A 103 -10.42 -0.92 -11.22
CA LYS A 103 -9.74 0.21 -10.55
C LYS A 103 -10.05 0.25 -9.06
N MET A 104 -11.31 0.07 -8.66
CA MET A 104 -11.70 0.03 -7.25
C MET A 104 -11.01 -1.11 -6.50
N PHE A 105 -11.00 -2.32 -7.08
CA PHE A 105 -10.31 -3.47 -6.51
C PHE A 105 -8.81 -3.21 -6.33
N SER A 106 -8.15 -2.71 -7.37
CA SER A 106 -6.72 -2.37 -7.32
C SER A 106 -6.41 -1.27 -6.31
N ALA A 107 -7.25 -0.24 -6.21
CA ALA A 107 -7.07 0.85 -5.26
C ALA A 107 -7.24 0.39 -3.81
N LEU A 108 -8.23 -0.47 -3.52
CA LEU A 108 -8.43 -1.07 -2.20
C LEU A 108 -7.20 -1.89 -1.77
N TYR A 109 -6.66 -2.75 -2.64
CA TYR A 109 -5.45 -3.50 -2.31
C TYR A 109 -4.18 -2.64 -2.23
N SER A 110 -4.08 -1.56 -3.00
CA SER A 110 -3.00 -0.59 -2.85
C SER A 110 -3.05 0.10 -1.48
N ALA A 111 -4.24 0.40 -0.96
CA ALA A 111 -4.42 0.95 0.37
C ALA A 111 -4.09 -0.08 1.46
N VAL A 112 -4.56 -1.33 1.32
CA VAL A 112 -4.18 -2.46 2.21
C VAL A 112 -2.66 -2.64 2.26
N TYR A 113 -1.99 -2.59 1.11
CA TYR A 113 -0.54 -2.69 1.05
C TYR A 113 0.16 -1.58 1.85
N LYS A 114 -0.31 -0.34 1.79
CA LYS A 114 0.26 0.77 2.58
C LYS A 114 0.11 0.51 4.08
N CYS A 115 -1.07 0.07 4.54
CA CYS A 115 -1.29 -0.28 5.94
C CYS A 115 -0.35 -1.44 6.37
N ASN A 116 -0.23 -2.48 5.56
CA ASN A 116 0.66 -3.60 5.85
C ASN A 116 2.14 -3.18 5.89
N LYS A 117 2.58 -2.30 4.97
CA LYS A 117 3.95 -1.76 4.96
C LYS A 117 4.25 -0.95 6.23
N LEU A 118 3.31 -0.13 6.68
CA LEU A 118 3.46 0.61 7.94
C LEU A 118 3.56 -0.35 9.12
N ILE A 119 2.61 -1.28 9.28
CA ILE A 119 2.59 -2.27 10.37
C ILE A 119 3.89 -3.11 10.39
N ASP A 120 4.40 -3.52 9.22
CA ASP A 120 5.65 -4.28 9.13
C ASP A 120 6.88 -3.41 9.48
N GLY A 121 6.86 -2.14 9.06
CA GLY A 121 7.93 -1.17 9.35
C GLY A 121 8.07 -0.82 10.83
N LEU A 122 6.95 -0.86 11.60
CA LEU A 122 6.97 -0.61 13.05
C LEU A 122 7.84 -1.61 13.81
N LYS A 123 7.97 -2.86 13.33
CA LYS A 123 8.76 -3.92 14.00
C LYS A 123 10.25 -3.59 14.09
N GLY A 124 10.79 -2.87 13.11
CA GLY A 124 12.21 -2.44 13.07
C GLY A 124 12.43 -0.99 13.48
N SER A 125 11.36 -0.27 13.86
CA SER A 125 11.44 1.14 14.23
C SER A 125 12.08 1.33 15.62
N PRO A 126 13.02 2.27 15.78
CA PRO A 126 13.62 2.61 17.08
C PRO A 126 12.71 3.52 17.94
N VAL A 127 11.54 3.89 17.46
CA VAL A 127 10.59 4.75 18.17
C VAL A 127 10.02 4.03 19.38
N GLU A 128 9.62 4.78 20.41
CA GLU A 128 9.04 4.26 21.64
C GLU A 128 7.84 3.34 21.40
N ASP A 129 7.76 2.23 22.12
CA ASP A 129 6.73 1.20 21.90
C ASP A 129 5.31 1.72 22.10
N ALA A 130 5.07 2.61 23.06
CA ALA A 130 3.75 3.19 23.29
C ALA A 130 3.25 3.95 22.04
N PHE A 131 4.11 4.74 21.42
CA PHE A 131 3.77 5.47 20.20
C PHE A 131 3.55 4.52 19.00
N LYS A 132 4.40 3.48 18.87
CA LYS A 132 4.21 2.47 17.82
C LYS A 132 2.88 1.74 17.93
N VAL A 133 2.43 1.44 19.15
CA VAL A 133 1.14 0.78 19.41
C VAL A 133 -0.02 1.65 18.93
N GLU A 134 0.02 2.97 19.14
CA GLU A 134 -1.00 3.91 18.65
C GLU A 134 -1.03 3.95 17.12
N ILE A 135 0.12 4.08 16.48
CA ILE A 135 0.24 4.07 15.02
C ILE A 135 -0.25 2.74 14.41
N GLU A 136 0.10 1.61 15.05
CA GLU A 136 -0.38 0.30 14.62
C GLU A 136 -1.90 0.18 14.75
N ALA A 137 -2.48 0.69 15.83
CA ALA A 137 -3.91 0.66 16.08
C ALA A 137 -4.69 1.39 14.97
N GLU A 138 -4.25 2.58 14.59
CA GLU A 138 -4.84 3.33 13.48
C GLU A 138 -4.64 2.63 12.14
N ALA A 139 -3.45 2.11 11.86
CA ALA A 139 -3.19 1.37 10.61
C ALA A 139 -4.06 0.10 10.50
N ARG A 140 -4.30 -0.61 11.61
CA ARG A 140 -5.19 -1.77 11.67
C ARG A 140 -6.65 -1.36 11.50
N LEU A 141 -7.10 -0.26 12.12
CA LEU A 141 -8.44 0.28 11.90
C LEU A 141 -8.69 0.51 10.40
N LEU A 142 -7.77 1.21 9.74
CA LEU A 142 -7.88 1.49 8.31
C LEU A 142 -7.90 0.20 7.48
N ARG A 143 -7.05 -0.77 7.80
CA ARG A 143 -7.03 -2.07 7.13
C ARG A 143 -8.33 -2.84 7.33
N GLY A 144 -8.89 -2.85 8.52
CA GLY A 144 -10.19 -3.45 8.83
C GLY A 144 -11.31 -2.85 7.99
N ILE A 145 -11.38 -1.52 7.84
CA ILE A 145 -12.35 -0.82 7.00
C ILE A 145 -12.16 -1.20 5.52
N LEU A 146 -10.93 -1.30 5.04
CA LEU A 146 -10.64 -1.71 3.66
C LEU A 146 -11.08 -3.14 3.38
N TYR A 147 -10.79 -4.09 4.27
CA TYR A 147 -11.26 -5.47 4.13
C TYR A 147 -12.77 -5.60 4.28
N PHE A 148 -13.41 -4.81 5.16
CA PHE A 148 -14.86 -4.75 5.24
C PHE A 148 -15.48 -4.27 3.91
N THR A 149 -14.86 -3.29 3.27
CA THR A 149 -15.30 -2.83 1.94
C THR A 149 -15.08 -3.90 0.87
N LEU A 150 -13.91 -4.54 0.87
CA LEU A 150 -13.58 -5.62 -0.07
C LEU A 150 -14.56 -6.79 0.03
N VAL A 151 -14.81 -7.30 1.24
CA VAL A 151 -15.67 -8.47 1.42
C VAL A 151 -17.13 -8.16 1.08
N ARG A 152 -17.60 -6.95 1.31
CA ARG A 152 -18.98 -6.53 0.95
C ARG A 152 -19.17 -6.36 -0.55
N LEU A 153 -18.15 -5.94 -1.27
CA LEU A 153 -18.23 -5.73 -2.72
C LEU A 153 -17.93 -7.00 -3.51
N TYR A 154 -17.04 -7.87 -3.02
CA TYR A 154 -16.47 -8.97 -3.81
C TYR A 154 -16.65 -10.36 -3.19
N GLY A 155 -17.19 -10.46 -1.96
CA GLY A 155 -17.31 -11.74 -1.25
C GLY A 155 -15.95 -12.30 -0.84
N ASP A 156 -15.62 -13.50 -1.27
CA ASP A 156 -14.32 -14.12 -1.02
C ASP A 156 -13.20 -13.35 -1.72
N VAL A 157 -12.21 -12.92 -0.95
CA VAL A 157 -11.10 -12.08 -1.42
C VAL A 157 -9.75 -12.58 -0.89
N PRO A 158 -8.63 -12.31 -1.58
CA PRO A 158 -7.30 -12.58 -1.04
C PRO A 158 -7.07 -11.85 0.29
N LEU A 159 -6.68 -12.59 1.34
CA LEU A 159 -6.34 -12.03 2.64
C LEU A 159 -4.82 -11.83 2.72
N VAL A 160 -4.36 -10.60 2.49
CA VAL A 160 -2.94 -10.21 2.49
C VAL A 160 -2.66 -9.36 3.72
N LEU A 161 -1.88 -9.89 4.67
CA LEU A 161 -1.58 -9.23 5.96
C LEU A 161 -0.13 -8.74 6.07
N THR A 162 0.70 -9.13 5.13
CA THR A 162 2.12 -8.73 5.07
C THR A 162 2.47 -8.24 3.67
N PRO A 163 3.43 -7.31 3.53
CA PRO A 163 3.92 -6.90 2.23
C PRO A 163 4.55 -8.08 1.48
N ALA A 164 4.19 -8.26 0.20
CA ALA A 164 4.85 -9.24 -0.65
C ALA A 164 6.33 -8.86 -0.84
N LYS A 165 7.24 -9.79 -0.57
CA LYS A 165 8.69 -9.63 -0.78
C LYS A 165 9.16 -10.22 -2.10
N THR A 166 8.40 -11.17 -2.64
CA THR A 166 8.68 -11.85 -3.90
C THR A 166 7.43 -11.89 -4.78
N VAL A 167 7.60 -12.21 -6.06
CA VAL A 167 6.47 -12.41 -7.00
C VAL A 167 5.59 -13.57 -6.55
N ALA A 168 6.16 -14.60 -5.94
CA ALA A 168 5.43 -15.76 -5.40
C ALA A 168 4.49 -15.34 -4.25
N ASP A 169 4.92 -14.43 -3.38
CA ASP A 169 4.14 -13.92 -2.25
C ASP A 169 2.93 -13.08 -2.71
N ALA A 170 2.97 -12.57 -3.93
CA ALA A 170 1.88 -11.77 -4.51
C ALA A 170 0.72 -12.65 -5.02
N SER A 171 0.92 -13.97 -5.18
CA SER A 171 -0.10 -14.90 -5.63
C SER A 171 -0.86 -15.52 -4.46
N VAL A 172 -1.74 -14.73 -3.83
CA VAL A 172 -2.55 -15.16 -2.68
C VAL A 172 -3.92 -15.64 -3.18
N PRO A 173 -4.34 -16.88 -2.85
CA PRO A 173 -5.68 -17.36 -3.21
C PRO A 173 -6.77 -16.59 -2.46
N ARG A 174 -8.00 -16.65 -2.98
CA ARG A 174 -9.17 -16.11 -2.28
C ARG A 174 -9.38 -16.87 -0.97
N MET A 175 -9.63 -16.13 0.09
CA MET A 175 -10.02 -16.64 1.39
C MET A 175 -11.54 -16.54 1.54
N HIS A 176 -12.15 -17.53 2.17
CA HIS A 176 -13.58 -17.50 2.45
C HIS A 176 -13.94 -16.26 3.28
N TYR A 177 -15.06 -15.62 2.98
CA TYR A 177 -15.47 -14.36 3.61
C TYR A 177 -15.50 -14.42 5.14
N THR A 178 -15.82 -15.57 5.75
CA THR A 178 -15.84 -15.72 7.20
C THR A 178 -14.47 -15.51 7.84
N GLU A 179 -13.39 -15.97 7.17
CA GLU A 179 -12.03 -15.76 7.64
C GLU A 179 -11.62 -14.29 7.48
N VAL A 180 -12.06 -13.64 6.39
CA VAL A 180 -11.84 -12.21 6.19
C VAL A 180 -12.55 -11.41 7.30
N TYR A 181 -13.80 -11.75 7.64
CA TYR A 181 -14.50 -11.10 8.77
C TYR A 181 -13.82 -11.35 10.11
N ARG A 182 -13.24 -12.52 10.35
CA ARG A 182 -12.46 -12.79 11.57
C ARG A 182 -11.27 -11.82 11.65
N GLN A 183 -10.53 -11.65 10.57
CA GLN A 183 -9.42 -10.69 10.52
C GLN A 183 -9.89 -9.24 10.71
N ILE A 184 -11.02 -8.86 10.13
CA ILE A 184 -11.60 -7.53 10.34
C ILE A 184 -11.88 -7.31 11.83
N LEU A 185 -12.50 -8.28 12.51
CA LEU A 185 -12.79 -8.18 13.94
C LEU A 185 -11.51 -8.11 14.78
N ASP A 186 -10.48 -8.89 14.43
CA ASP A 186 -9.17 -8.83 15.11
C ASP A 186 -8.53 -7.44 14.97
N ASP A 187 -8.55 -6.87 13.76
CA ASP A 187 -8.00 -5.54 13.50
C ASP A 187 -8.78 -4.44 14.26
N LEU A 188 -10.10 -4.50 14.25
CA LEU A 188 -10.96 -3.53 14.94
C LEU A 188 -10.85 -3.65 16.47
N SER A 189 -10.78 -4.86 17.00
CA SER A 189 -10.62 -5.08 18.46
C SER A 189 -9.25 -4.58 18.94
N TYR A 190 -8.21 -4.79 18.15
CA TYR A 190 -6.89 -4.23 18.47
C TYR A 190 -6.92 -2.70 18.45
N ALA A 191 -7.57 -2.10 17.45
CA ALA A 191 -7.71 -0.66 17.36
C ALA A 191 -8.49 -0.09 18.56
N GLU A 192 -9.64 -0.68 18.91
CA GLU A 192 -10.45 -0.28 20.07
C GLU A 192 -9.66 -0.28 21.38
N ALA A 193 -8.81 -1.29 21.57
CA ALA A 193 -8.03 -1.44 22.80
C ALA A 193 -6.83 -0.48 22.90
N ASN A 194 -6.31 0.03 21.78
CA ASN A 194 -5.02 0.72 21.72
C ASN A 194 -5.06 2.13 21.11
N MET A 195 -6.17 2.57 20.51
CA MET A 195 -6.36 3.96 20.10
C MET A 195 -6.71 4.83 21.30
N ARG A 196 -6.17 6.04 21.35
CA ARG A 196 -6.55 7.10 22.33
C ARG A 196 -7.65 8.00 21.80
#